data_e1be6b9712551d6b690c1f826eb676b3
#
_entry.id   e1be6b9712551d6b690c1f826eb676b3
#
_cell.length_a   1.000
_cell.length_b   1.000
_cell.length_c   1.000
_cell.angle_alpha   90.00
_cell.angle_beta   90.00
_cell.angle_gamma   90.00
#
_symmetry.space_group_name_H-M   'P 1'
#
loop_
_entity.id
_entity.type
_entity.pdbx_description
1 polymer ?
#
loop_
_entity_poly.entity_id
_entity_poly.type
_entity_poly.pdbx_seq_one_letter_code
_entity_poly.pdbx_strand_id
1 'polypeptide(L)'
;MIYVVTKQSALFESEHYKSISVEESLILLKKCQILQYDSETDGLDPHICKLLSIQFGNKRLDFQMVIDCTTINVTIYKEILESTMLVGHNLKFDLQFLYSCGIIPRRVYDTMIVEQLLHLGFPYVSITPEEYTEFNYSFPYHIKTDNHYNEYYELSFALDAVAKKYLNIEIDKTVRGQIIYRGLDTQVILYAAKDVEYLEDIMKLQVEACKQQECLKGAKLECDFTPVIAYLEWCGIKLDVEKWTNKMKSDLENLNKAKKDLDDWFINLKPEDCSKTTDLKSKICERIECHESHRYSQDFITKQKELLTQGYDLEYHIIEHGQYIEFYTRPILSNVTLQKLQKKYILIDNQMDLFEGWDLTPKVILNWSSSKQVIEVAKLLGFNTVVQDKKTGEDKDSVLEKYLKSQKGINDKFLDLYFKYQEYAKVVSSFGQAQLNMVHPNTGRCHTSYKALGAASGRMSCGSSQPNTDLAKLKKIPTKECTYCNFQQLPSDEITRSCFIAEKGNLFCSCDFSA
;
A
#
# COMPACT_ATOMS: atom_id res chain seq x y z
N MET A 1 -6.48 41.45 9.53
CA MET A 1 -7.95 41.60 9.85
C MET A 1 -8.70 40.38 9.37
N ILE A 2 -9.55 39.77 10.26
CA ILE A 2 -10.37 38.60 9.87
C ILE A 2 -11.76 39.07 9.45
N TYR A 3 -12.23 38.58 8.31
CA TYR A 3 -13.58 38.79 7.79
C TYR A 3 -14.36 37.48 7.77
N VAL A 4 -15.67 37.55 8.00
CA VAL A 4 -16.58 36.40 7.92
C VAL A 4 -17.74 36.73 6.99
N VAL A 5 -18.08 35.79 6.09
CA VAL A 5 -19.22 35.89 5.18
C VAL A 5 -20.17 34.75 5.49
N THR A 6 -21.31 35.06 6.11
CA THR A 6 -22.31 34.08 6.55
C THR A 6 -23.70 34.71 6.58
N LYS A 7 -24.75 33.87 6.58
CA LYS A 7 -26.13 34.28 6.89
C LYS A 7 -26.56 33.92 8.30
N GLN A 8 -25.68 33.35 9.11
CA GLN A 8 -25.97 33.02 10.50
C GLN A 8 -25.87 34.28 11.37
N SER A 9 -26.99 34.80 11.83
CA SER A 9 -27.03 36.05 12.61
C SER A 9 -26.24 35.99 13.91
N ALA A 10 -26.09 34.79 14.52
CA ALA A 10 -25.28 34.59 15.71
C ALA A 10 -23.78 34.88 15.49
N LEU A 11 -23.30 34.94 14.24
CA LEU A 11 -21.91 35.22 13.86
C LEU A 11 -21.71 36.65 13.33
N PHE A 12 -22.73 37.55 13.39
CA PHE A 12 -22.57 38.89 12.83
C PHE A 12 -21.80 39.83 13.77
N GLU A 13 -21.83 39.60 15.07
CA GLU A 13 -21.18 40.43 16.07
C GLU A 13 -20.05 39.65 16.76
N SER A 14 -18.81 40.14 16.63
CA SER A 14 -17.64 39.57 17.29
C SER A 14 -16.56 40.64 17.44
N GLU A 15 -15.81 40.60 18.55
CA GLU A 15 -14.63 41.41 18.77
C GLU A 15 -13.40 40.86 18.02
N HIS A 16 -13.45 39.63 17.53
CA HIS A 16 -12.33 38.93 16.91
C HIS A 16 -12.33 39.03 15.38
N TYR A 17 -13.49 39.27 14.76
CA TYR A 17 -13.62 39.35 13.32
C TYR A 17 -14.76 40.31 12.92
N LYS A 18 -14.77 40.73 11.65
CA LYS A 18 -15.82 41.57 11.08
C LYS A 18 -16.67 40.76 10.10
N SER A 19 -17.98 40.72 10.33
CA SER A 19 -18.92 40.20 9.32
C SER A 19 -19.06 41.20 8.18
N ILE A 20 -18.98 40.68 6.93
CA ILE A 20 -19.16 41.47 5.70
C ILE A 20 -20.14 40.77 4.75
N SER A 21 -20.73 41.54 3.85
CA SER A 21 -21.62 41.00 2.82
C SER A 21 -20.85 40.22 1.74
N VAL A 22 -21.58 39.44 0.95
CA VAL A 22 -21.03 38.74 -0.23
C VAL A 22 -20.45 39.77 -1.23
N GLU A 23 -21.15 40.88 -1.45
CA GLU A 23 -20.73 41.94 -2.36
C GLU A 23 -19.41 42.60 -1.92
N GLU A 24 -19.28 42.91 -0.63
CA GLU A 24 -18.04 43.46 -0.07
C GLU A 24 -16.89 42.48 -0.20
N SER A 25 -17.14 41.19 0.04
CA SER A 25 -16.14 40.12 -0.10
C SER A 25 -15.65 40.01 -1.56
N LEU A 26 -16.55 40.03 -2.53
CA LEU A 26 -16.22 39.99 -3.95
C LEU A 26 -15.37 41.20 -4.40
N ILE A 27 -15.72 42.41 -3.91
CA ILE A 27 -14.97 43.64 -4.21
C ILE A 27 -13.53 43.53 -3.64
N LEU A 28 -13.36 42.95 -2.45
CA LEU A 28 -12.06 42.76 -1.82
C LEU A 28 -11.24 41.72 -2.58
N LEU A 29 -11.80 40.56 -2.85
CA LEU A 29 -11.13 39.43 -3.48
C LEU A 29 -10.72 39.74 -4.94
N LYS A 30 -11.52 40.50 -5.71
CA LYS A 30 -11.17 40.94 -7.08
C LYS A 30 -9.92 41.82 -7.16
N LYS A 31 -9.45 42.40 -6.05
CA LYS A 31 -8.20 43.17 -6.00
C LYS A 31 -6.96 42.30 -5.85
N CYS A 32 -7.13 40.97 -5.60
CA CYS A 32 -6.07 40.03 -5.32
C CYS A 32 -5.62 39.32 -6.59
N GLN A 33 -4.31 39.25 -6.81
CA GLN A 33 -3.69 38.39 -7.85
C GLN A 33 -3.32 37.01 -7.32
N ILE A 34 -3.09 36.94 -6.02
CA ILE A 34 -2.76 35.74 -5.26
C ILE A 34 -3.72 35.67 -4.08
N LEU A 35 -4.27 34.50 -3.84
CA LEU A 35 -5.06 34.19 -2.66
C LEU A 35 -4.50 32.95 -1.96
N GLN A 36 -4.19 33.06 -0.68
CA GLN A 36 -4.01 31.91 0.18
C GLN A 36 -5.35 31.20 0.31
N TYR A 37 -5.37 29.88 0.22
CA TYR A 37 -6.61 29.10 0.13
C TYR A 37 -6.52 27.82 0.96
N ASP A 38 -7.59 27.52 1.67
CA ASP A 38 -7.84 26.28 2.37
C ASP A 38 -9.36 26.00 2.42
N SER A 39 -9.79 24.80 2.77
CA SER A 39 -11.21 24.45 2.91
C SER A 39 -11.46 23.45 4.04
N GLU A 40 -12.65 23.54 4.65
CA GLU A 40 -13.15 22.58 5.63
C GLU A 40 -14.35 21.83 5.06
N THR A 41 -14.40 20.52 5.32
CA THR A 41 -15.39 19.59 4.76
C THR A 41 -15.95 18.66 5.84
N ASP A 42 -17.10 18.02 5.58
CA ASP A 42 -17.72 17.06 6.50
C ASP A 42 -17.22 15.61 6.28
N GLY A 43 -16.21 15.42 5.42
CA GLY A 43 -15.54 14.14 5.18
C GLY A 43 -14.52 14.25 4.07
N LEU A 44 -14.01 13.12 3.58
CA LEU A 44 -12.87 13.09 2.65
C LEU A 44 -13.27 12.86 1.18
N ASP A 45 -14.49 12.39 0.91
CA ASP A 45 -14.93 12.04 -0.44
C ASP A 45 -15.74 13.17 -1.07
N PRO A 46 -15.22 13.85 -2.14
CA PRO A 46 -15.87 15.00 -2.76
C PRO A 46 -17.17 14.66 -3.50
N HIS A 47 -17.48 13.38 -3.73
CA HIS A 47 -18.72 12.93 -4.36
C HIS A 47 -19.84 12.62 -3.36
N ILE A 48 -19.53 12.61 -2.07
CA ILE A 48 -20.46 12.30 -0.98
C ILE A 48 -20.55 13.46 0.01
N CYS A 49 -19.37 14.00 0.37
CA CYS A 49 -19.20 14.98 1.42
C CYS A 49 -19.38 16.41 0.92
N LYS A 50 -19.64 17.32 1.85
CA LYS A 50 -19.93 18.72 1.55
C LYS A 50 -18.77 19.62 1.97
N LEU A 51 -18.62 20.68 1.23
CA LEU A 51 -17.80 21.83 1.58
C LEU A 51 -18.52 22.62 2.67
N LEU A 52 -17.91 22.78 3.84
CA LEU A 52 -18.48 23.49 4.98
C LEU A 52 -18.03 24.95 5.03
N SER A 53 -16.76 25.21 4.78
CA SER A 53 -16.24 26.57 4.64
C SER A 53 -15.06 26.61 3.67
N ILE A 54 -14.80 27.80 3.11
CA ILE A 54 -13.57 28.11 2.41
C ILE A 54 -12.91 29.32 3.05
N GLN A 55 -11.59 29.31 3.04
CA GLN A 55 -10.78 30.34 3.63
C GLN A 55 -9.92 31.02 2.56
N PHE A 56 -9.86 32.35 2.62
CA PHE A 56 -8.95 33.15 1.81
C PHE A 56 -8.04 33.99 2.71
N GLY A 57 -6.80 34.12 2.28
CA GLY A 57 -5.85 35.08 2.86
C GLY A 57 -5.15 35.89 1.77
N ASN A 58 -4.70 37.09 2.12
CA ASN A 58 -3.86 37.89 1.23
C ASN A 58 -2.92 38.78 2.04
N LYS A 59 -1.61 38.60 1.89
CA LYS A 59 -0.59 39.35 2.64
C LYS A 59 -0.51 40.82 2.23
N ARG A 60 -0.72 41.14 0.97
CA ARG A 60 -0.63 42.53 0.48
C ARG A 60 -1.73 43.42 1.04
N LEU A 61 -2.95 42.87 1.18
CA LEU A 61 -4.12 43.60 1.69
C LEU A 61 -4.37 43.29 3.19
N ASP A 62 -3.52 42.48 3.80
CA ASP A 62 -3.51 42.10 5.21
C ASP A 62 -4.87 41.64 5.74
N PHE A 63 -5.45 40.61 5.11
CA PHE A 63 -6.69 40.02 5.58
C PHE A 63 -6.69 38.49 5.51
N GLN A 64 -7.52 37.90 6.37
CA GLN A 64 -8.04 36.55 6.25
C GLN A 64 -9.57 36.63 6.13
N MET A 65 -10.17 35.70 5.39
CA MET A 65 -11.62 35.67 5.17
C MET A 65 -12.12 34.24 5.25
N VAL A 66 -13.15 34.01 6.05
CA VAL A 66 -13.82 32.71 6.17
C VAL A 66 -15.22 32.84 5.59
N ILE A 67 -15.56 31.99 4.63
CA ILE A 67 -16.86 31.95 3.97
C ILE A 67 -17.60 30.71 4.41
N ASP A 68 -18.76 30.87 4.98
CA ASP A 68 -19.65 29.82 5.42
C ASP A 68 -20.40 29.19 4.22
N CYS A 69 -19.88 28.08 3.71
CA CYS A 69 -20.47 27.37 2.56
C CYS A 69 -21.79 26.65 2.91
N THR A 70 -22.16 26.57 4.18
CA THR A 70 -23.46 26.01 4.58
C THR A 70 -24.61 26.99 4.32
N THR A 71 -24.30 28.29 4.29
CA THR A 71 -25.30 29.37 4.06
C THR A 71 -25.03 30.18 2.78
N ILE A 72 -23.80 30.17 2.29
CA ILE A 72 -23.38 30.90 1.08
C ILE A 72 -23.04 29.88 -0.01
N ASN A 73 -23.60 30.06 -1.20
CA ASN A 73 -23.25 29.22 -2.34
C ASN A 73 -21.84 29.60 -2.86
N VAL A 74 -20.91 28.67 -2.76
CA VAL A 74 -19.50 28.86 -3.18
C VAL A 74 -19.36 29.23 -4.66
N THR A 75 -20.30 28.85 -5.53
CA THR A 75 -20.27 29.16 -6.98
C THR A 75 -20.26 30.65 -7.28
N ILE A 76 -20.69 31.49 -6.33
CA ILE A 76 -20.61 32.96 -6.42
C ILE A 76 -19.15 33.42 -6.58
N TYR A 77 -18.20 32.68 -6.02
CA TYR A 77 -16.77 32.98 -6.09
C TYR A 77 -16.04 32.31 -7.28
N LYS A 78 -16.77 31.64 -8.19
CA LYS A 78 -16.20 30.87 -9.31
C LYS A 78 -15.21 31.67 -10.14
N GLU A 79 -15.60 32.86 -10.59
CA GLU A 79 -14.76 33.73 -11.45
C GLU A 79 -13.41 34.03 -10.75
N ILE A 80 -13.45 34.33 -9.45
CA ILE A 80 -12.26 34.64 -8.65
C ILE A 80 -11.37 33.39 -8.49
N LEU A 81 -11.94 32.26 -8.11
CA LEU A 81 -11.23 31.01 -7.90
C LEU A 81 -10.57 30.48 -9.18
N GLU A 82 -11.19 30.70 -10.34
CA GLU A 82 -10.66 30.24 -11.64
C GLU A 82 -9.63 31.19 -12.27
N SER A 83 -9.65 32.48 -11.90
CA SER A 83 -8.77 33.51 -12.49
C SER A 83 -7.56 33.84 -11.62
N THR A 84 -7.64 33.65 -10.30
CA THR A 84 -6.61 34.01 -9.34
C THR A 84 -5.64 32.84 -9.11
N MET A 85 -4.40 33.13 -8.73
CA MET A 85 -3.47 32.10 -8.28
C MET A 85 -3.79 31.73 -6.84
N LEU A 86 -4.07 30.44 -6.60
CA LEU A 86 -4.30 29.90 -5.25
C LEU A 86 -3.00 29.36 -4.66
N VAL A 87 -2.69 29.75 -3.44
CA VAL A 87 -1.57 29.23 -2.66
C VAL A 87 -2.13 28.46 -1.48
N GLY A 88 -1.87 27.17 -1.42
CA GLY A 88 -2.41 26.32 -0.37
C GLY A 88 -1.43 25.22 0.05
N HIS A 89 -1.90 24.32 0.89
CA HIS A 89 -1.13 23.19 1.39
C HIS A 89 -1.90 21.89 1.19
N ASN A 90 -1.40 20.99 0.34
CA ASN A 90 -2.12 19.80 -0.12
C ASN A 90 -3.39 20.13 -0.91
N LEU A 91 -3.29 21.15 -1.76
CA LEU A 91 -4.41 21.68 -2.56
C LEU A 91 -5.13 20.63 -3.40
N LYS A 92 -4.50 19.53 -3.71
CA LYS A 92 -5.13 18.41 -4.41
C LYS A 92 -6.46 18.00 -3.77
N PHE A 93 -6.54 18.01 -2.44
CA PHE A 93 -7.76 17.71 -1.69
C PHE A 93 -8.84 18.76 -1.92
N ASP A 94 -8.51 20.01 -1.70
CA ASP A 94 -9.43 21.14 -1.78
C ASP A 94 -9.98 21.35 -3.21
N LEU A 95 -9.13 21.16 -4.20
CA LEU A 95 -9.52 21.28 -5.62
C LEU A 95 -10.61 20.28 -6.00
N GLN A 96 -10.59 19.06 -5.47
CA GLN A 96 -11.62 18.06 -5.78
C GLN A 96 -13.00 18.48 -5.27
N PHE A 97 -13.09 19.14 -4.12
CA PHE A 97 -14.34 19.70 -3.61
C PHE A 97 -14.81 20.88 -4.46
N LEU A 98 -13.90 21.72 -4.94
CA LEU A 98 -14.24 22.80 -5.89
C LEU A 98 -14.76 22.23 -7.23
N TYR A 99 -14.16 21.13 -7.73
CA TYR A 99 -14.66 20.45 -8.94
C TYR A 99 -16.08 19.93 -8.76
N SER A 100 -16.41 19.40 -7.59
CA SER A 100 -17.78 18.98 -7.26
C SER A 100 -18.78 20.14 -7.24
N CYS A 101 -18.30 21.37 -7.02
CA CYS A 101 -19.07 22.60 -7.14
C CYS A 101 -19.04 23.22 -8.56
N GLY A 102 -18.40 22.58 -9.55
CA GLY A 102 -18.26 23.09 -10.90
C GLY A 102 -17.27 24.25 -11.05
N ILE A 103 -16.31 24.38 -10.14
CA ILE A 103 -15.26 25.40 -10.10
C ILE A 103 -13.93 24.72 -10.43
N ILE A 104 -13.19 25.22 -11.43
CA ILE A 104 -11.97 24.59 -11.95
C ILE A 104 -10.79 25.56 -11.89
N PRO A 105 -10.14 25.72 -10.72
CA PRO A 105 -8.93 26.53 -10.61
C PRO A 105 -7.81 25.98 -11.49
N ARG A 106 -7.04 26.87 -12.11
CA ARG A 106 -5.98 26.50 -13.08
C ARG A 106 -4.58 26.86 -12.63
N ARG A 107 -4.46 27.79 -11.71
CA ARG A 107 -3.18 28.36 -11.27
C ARG A 107 -3.05 28.13 -9.78
N VAL A 108 -2.15 27.24 -9.39
CA VAL A 108 -1.94 26.91 -8.00
C VAL A 108 -0.46 26.90 -7.63
N TYR A 109 -0.18 27.12 -6.35
CA TYR A 109 1.08 26.82 -5.71
C TYR A 109 0.78 25.96 -4.48
N ASP A 110 1.26 24.73 -4.48
CA ASP A 110 1.05 23.80 -3.36
C ASP A 110 2.32 23.68 -2.52
N THR A 111 2.27 24.24 -1.32
CA THR A 111 3.44 24.29 -0.42
C THR A 111 3.87 22.89 0.03
N MET A 112 2.97 21.90 0.10
CA MET A 112 3.33 20.53 0.42
C MET A 112 4.12 19.87 -0.71
N ILE A 113 3.66 20.00 -1.95
CA ILE A 113 4.32 19.39 -3.12
C ILE A 113 5.71 20.00 -3.33
N VAL A 114 5.84 21.30 -3.20
CA VAL A 114 7.14 21.97 -3.33
C VAL A 114 8.10 21.53 -2.23
N GLU A 115 7.62 21.36 -1.00
CA GLU A 115 8.45 20.84 0.10
C GLU A 115 8.88 19.39 -0.16
N GLN A 116 8.00 18.55 -0.70
CA GLN A 116 8.34 17.18 -1.11
C GLN A 116 9.40 17.16 -2.21
N LEU A 117 9.33 18.07 -3.17
CA LEU A 117 10.33 18.20 -4.23
C LEU A 117 11.71 18.60 -3.68
N LEU A 118 11.76 19.58 -2.77
CA LEU A 118 13.00 20.02 -2.12
C LEU A 118 13.71 18.90 -1.35
N HIS A 119 12.97 17.88 -0.93
CA HIS A 119 13.48 16.71 -0.20
C HIS A 119 13.39 15.40 -1.01
N LEU A 120 13.26 15.50 -2.33
CA LEU A 120 13.18 14.33 -3.20
C LEU A 120 14.45 13.47 -3.12
N GLY A 121 14.27 12.17 -2.89
CA GLY A 121 15.39 11.24 -2.72
C GLY A 121 16.03 11.25 -1.34
N PHE A 122 15.58 12.12 -0.43
CA PHE A 122 16.02 12.09 0.97
C PHE A 122 15.57 10.78 1.62
N PRO A 123 16.45 10.05 2.31
CA PRO A 123 16.02 8.83 3.00
C PRO A 123 15.02 9.20 4.10
N TYR A 124 13.87 8.50 4.13
CA TYR A 124 12.92 8.59 5.24
C TYR A 124 13.53 7.91 6.46
N VAL A 125 14.44 8.59 7.11
CA VAL A 125 15.13 8.07 8.30
C VAL A 125 14.57 8.81 9.49
N SER A 126 14.17 8.05 10.50
CA SER A 126 14.01 8.59 11.85
C SER A 126 15.41 8.85 12.38
N ILE A 127 15.72 10.07 12.73
CA ILE A 127 17.03 10.47 13.26
C ILE A 127 16.87 11.04 14.66
N THR A 128 17.92 10.93 15.47
CA THR A 128 17.90 11.54 16.81
C THR A 128 18.02 13.06 16.73
N PRO A 129 17.59 13.80 17.77
CA PRO A 129 17.80 15.25 17.85
C PRO A 129 19.28 15.65 17.76
N GLU A 130 20.17 14.83 18.32
CA GLU A 130 21.62 15.04 18.27
C GLU A 130 22.12 14.93 16.82
N GLU A 131 21.76 13.86 16.10
CA GLU A 131 22.13 13.67 14.69
C GLU A 131 21.59 14.81 13.82
N TYR A 132 20.33 15.25 14.05
CA TYR A 132 19.74 16.37 13.32
C TYR A 132 20.59 17.64 13.45
N THR A 133 21.08 17.91 14.66
CA THR A 133 21.90 19.07 14.95
C THR A 133 23.33 18.90 14.43
N GLU A 134 23.94 17.74 14.65
CA GLU A 134 25.31 17.43 14.25
C GLU A 134 25.52 17.54 12.73
N PHE A 135 24.58 16.97 11.96
CA PHE A 135 24.64 17.00 10.50
C PHE A 135 24.00 18.26 9.90
N ASN A 136 23.53 19.20 10.72
CA ASN A 136 22.89 20.45 10.29
C ASN A 136 21.76 20.23 9.28
N TYR A 137 20.92 19.23 9.52
CA TYR A 137 19.78 18.95 8.65
C TYR A 137 18.77 20.10 8.69
N SER A 138 18.10 20.32 7.58
CA SER A 138 17.06 21.35 7.43
C SER A 138 15.84 20.77 6.71
N PHE A 139 15.21 19.76 7.33
CA PHE A 139 13.94 19.22 6.85
C PHE A 139 12.80 19.47 7.85
N PRO A 140 11.54 19.52 7.39
CA PRO A 140 10.39 19.62 8.28
C PRO A 140 10.15 18.28 8.98
N TYR A 141 9.86 18.30 10.28
CA TYR A 141 9.70 17.07 11.06
C TYR A 141 8.62 17.15 12.12
N HIS A 142 8.12 15.96 12.50
CA HIS A 142 7.41 15.77 13.76
C HIS A 142 8.29 15.03 14.76
N ILE A 143 8.15 15.38 16.04
CA ILE A 143 8.78 14.65 17.13
C ILE A 143 7.93 13.40 17.40
N LYS A 144 8.58 12.24 17.42
CA LYS A 144 8.00 10.93 17.75
C LYS A 144 8.77 10.32 18.90
N THR A 145 8.15 9.37 19.57
CA THR A 145 8.75 8.61 20.68
C THR A 145 8.68 7.12 20.34
N ASP A 146 9.79 6.41 20.52
CA ASP A 146 9.86 4.96 20.33
C ASP A 146 9.29 4.20 21.55
N ASN A 147 9.29 2.86 21.50
CA ASN A 147 8.83 2.00 22.58
C ASN A 147 9.69 2.08 23.85
N HIS A 148 10.86 2.72 23.80
CA HIS A 148 11.79 2.94 24.90
C HIS A 148 11.77 4.39 25.39
N TYR A 149 10.80 5.21 24.93
CA TYR A 149 10.64 6.62 25.25
C TYR A 149 11.77 7.52 24.74
N ASN A 150 12.57 7.08 23.74
CA ASN A 150 13.53 7.94 23.07
C ASN A 150 12.83 8.79 22.03
N GLU A 151 13.14 10.09 22.02
CA GLU A 151 12.63 11.00 20.99
C GLU A 151 13.44 10.85 19.70
N TYR A 152 12.72 10.93 18.56
CA TYR A 152 13.31 11.00 17.23
C TYR A 152 12.53 11.96 16.34
N TYR A 153 13.20 12.51 15.34
CA TYR A 153 12.62 13.40 14.34
C TYR A 153 12.24 12.60 13.10
N GLU A 154 10.96 12.62 12.78
CA GLU A 154 10.41 11.96 11.59
C GLU A 154 10.07 13.02 10.54
N LEU A 155 10.61 12.88 9.31
CA LEU A 155 10.30 13.76 8.19
C LEU A 155 8.77 13.86 7.99
N SER A 156 8.26 15.08 8.02
CA SER A 156 6.82 15.36 7.85
C SER A 156 6.62 16.56 6.96
N PHE A 157 5.75 16.40 5.96
CA PHE A 157 5.34 17.48 5.07
C PHE A 157 4.01 18.12 5.48
N ALA A 158 3.53 17.91 6.69
CA ALA A 158 2.33 18.55 7.21
C ALA A 158 2.56 20.06 7.43
N LEU A 159 1.51 20.86 7.30
CA LEU A 159 1.61 22.34 7.35
C LEU A 159 2.31 22.86 8.62
N ASP A 160 2.03 22.27 9.78
CA ASP A 160 2.68 22.64 11.04
C ASP A 160 4.20 22.40 11.04
N ALA A 161 4.63 21.25 10.50
CA ALA A 161 6.05 20.95 10.37
C ALA A 161 6.76 21.91 9.39
N VAL A 162 6.10 22.22 8.27
CA VAL A 162 6.60 23.17 7.27
C VAL A 162 6.62 24.60 7.81
N ALA A 163 5.58 25.04 8.52
CA ALA A 163 5.54 26.35 9.16
C ALA A 163 6.61 26.48 10.26
N LYS A 164 6.82 25.44 11.04
CA LYS A 164 7.89 25.42 12.04
C LYS A 164 9.28 25.54 11.40
N LYS A 165 9.53 24.81 10.31
CA LYS A 165 10.80 24.89 9.57
C LYS A 165 11.12 26.29 9.06
N TYR A 166 10.14 26.93 8.38
CA TYR A 166 10.40 28.19 7.67
C TYR A 166 10.18 29.43 8.53
N LEU A 167 9.22 29.40 9.44
CA LEU A 167 8.75 30.57 10.17
C LEU A 167 8.94 30.45 11.68
N ASN A 168 9.36 29.28 12.18
CA ASN A 168 9.43 28.95 13.60
C ASN A 168 8.10 29.17 14.36
N ILE A 169 6.98 28.86 13.69
CA ILE A 169 5.62 29.01 14.21
C ILE A 169 5.06 27.62 14.55
N GLU A 170 4.41 27.52 15.69
CA GLU A 170 3.64 26.34 16.09
C GLU A 170 2.16 26.56 15.74
N ILE A 171 1.59 25.66 14.94
CA ILE A 171 0.18 25.66 14.57
C ILE A 171 -0.57 24.70 15.52
N ASP A 172 -1.55 25.24 16.25
CA ASP A 172 -2.42 24.45 17.11
C ASP A 172 -3.47 23.70 16.25
N LYS A 173 -3.46 22.38 16.34
CA LYS A 173 -4.37 21.49 15.60
C LYS A 173 -5.54 20.97 16.44
N THR A 174 -5.71 21.43 17.66
CA THR A 174 -6.73 20.90 18.61
C THR A 174 -8.16 21.11 18.11
N VAL A 175 -8.38 22.14 17.28
CA VAL A 175 -9.70 22.50 16.71
C VAL A 175 -9.99 21.78 15.40
N ARG A 176 -8.99 21.16 14.76
CA ARG A 176 -9.12 20.49 13.47
C ARG A 176 -10.22 19.41 13.52
N GLY A 177 -11.13 19.45 12.54
CA GLY A 177 -12.24 18.51 12.46
C GLY A 177 -13.39 18.77 13.44
N GLN A 178 -13.32 19.77 14.33
CA GLN A 178 -14.41 20.11 15.23
C GLN A 178 -15.58 20.80 14.52
N ILE A 179 -15.34 21.39 13.35
CA ILE A 179 -16.38 22.03 12.54
C ILE A 179 -17.55 21.09 12.21
N ILE A 180 -17.26 19.80 12.02
CA ILE A 180 -18.27 18.76 11.72
C ILE A 180 -19.31 18.64 12.86
N TYR A 181 -18.86 18.80 14.10
CA TYR A 181 -19.70 18.61 15.29
C TYR A 181 -20.25 19.92 15.85
N ARG A 182 -19.47 21.00 15.75
CA ARG A 182 -19.79 22.31 16.35
C ARG A 182 -20.42 23.27 15.36
N GLY A 183 -20.27 23.00 14.05
CA GLY A 183 -20.54 23.98 13.02
C GLY A 183 -19.51 25.12 13.03
N LEU A 184 -19.82 26.20 12.32
CA LEU A 184 -19.00 27.39 12.29
C LEU A 184 -19.27 28.22 13.56
N ASP A 185 -18.30 28.28 14.46
CA ASP A 185 -18.32 29.16 15.64
C ASP A 185 -17.04 30.03 15.68
N THR A 186 -16.94 30.93 16.64
CA THR A 186 -15.80 31.86 16.75
C THR A 186 -14.46 31.12 16.80
N GLN A 187 -14.34 30.02 17.53
CA GLN A 187 -13.08 29.28 17.64
C GLN A 187 -12.70 28.61 16.30
N VAL A 188 -13.68 28.02 15.61
CA VAL A 188 -13.49 27.42 14.28
C VAL A 188 -13.13 28.50 13.27
N ILE A 189 -13.74 29.66 13.30
CA ILE A 189 -13.41 30.80 12.43
C ILE A 189 -11.96 31.26 12.64
N LEU A 190 -11.54 31.41 13.89
CA LEU A 190 -10.17 31.84 14.22
C LEU A 190 -9.14 30.78 13.81
N TYR A 191 -9.47 29.50 13.98
CA TYR A 191 -8.61 28.41 13.54
C TYR A 191 -8.49 28.41 11.99
N ALA A 192 -9.61 28.40 11.28
CA ALA A 192 -9.65 28.39 9.82
C ALA A 192 -8.96 29.61 9.18
N ALA A 193 -9.06 30.80 9.82
CA ALA A 193 -8.33 31.98 9.39
C ALA A 193 -6.80 31.84 9.52
N LYS A 194 -6.33 31.08 10.53
CA LYS A 194 -4.90 30.83 10.72
C LYS A 194 -4.32 29.87 9.68
N ASP A 195 -5.07 28.91 9.19
CA ASP A 195 -4.59 27.92 8.20
C ASP A 195 -4.20 28.60 6.87
N VAL A 196 -4.73 29.80 6.59
CA VAL A 196 -4.38 30.59 5.40
C VAL A 196 -3.46 31.80 5.73
N GLU A 197 -3.00 31.95 6.95
CA GLU A 197 -2.22 33.14 7.35
C GLU A 197 -0.79 33.11 6.82
N TYR A 198 -0.18 31.93 6.74
CA TYR A 198 1.27 31.77 6.56
C TYR A 198 1.68 31.22 5.18
N LEU A 199 0.73 30.81 4.35
CA LEU A 199 1.01 30.08 3.11
C LEU A 199 1.82 30.88 2.09
N GLU A 200 1.56 32.19 1.95
CA GLU A 200 2.30 33.08 1.04
C GLU A 200 3.74 33.30 1.53
N ASP A 201 3.97 33.38 2.84
CA ASP A 201 5.31 33.52 3.40
C ASP A 201 6.13 32.23 3.22
N ILE A 202 5.52 31.08 3.46
CA ILE A 202 6.12 29.76 3.17
C ILE A 202 6.47 29.67 1.69
N MET A 203 5.54 30.03 0.78
CA MET A 203 5.78 30.05 -0.66
C MET A 203 7.01 30.87 -1.04
N LYS A 204 7.17 32.10 -0.49
CA LYS A 204 8.31 32.96 -0.77
C LYS A 204 9.63 32.30 -0.37
N LEU A 205 9.69 31.71 0.81
CA LEU A 205 10.88 31.04 1.31
C LEU A 205 11.20 29.75 0.54
N GLN A 206 10.19 28.98 0.16
CA GLN A 206 10.35 27.81 -0.71
C GLN A 206 10.85 28.18 -2.10
N VAL A 207 10.36 29.28 -2.69
CA VAL A 207 10.85 29.77 -3.99
C VAL A 207 12.35 30.12 -3.91
N GLU A 208 12.82 30.73 -2.82
CA GLU A 208 14.25 31.00 -2.64
C GLU A 208 15.05 29.70 -2.45
N ALA A 209 14.53 28.74 -1.69
CA ALA A 209 15.16 27.41 -1.56
C ALA A 209 15.23 26.67 -2.90
N CYS A 210 14.17 26.73 -3.72
CA CYS A 210 14.17 26.14 -5.06
C CYS A 210 15.16 26.81 -6.02
N LYS A 211 15.41 28.12 -5.88
CA LYS A 211 16.46 28.81 -6.64
C LYS A 211 17.85 28.34 -6.24
N GLN A 212 18.09 28.20 -4.94
CA GLN A 212 19.37 27.71 -4.40
C GLN A 212 19.67 26.27 -4.81
N GLN A 213 18.64 25.41 -4.90
CA GLN A 213 18.75 24.01 -5.34
C GLN A 213 18.57 23.83 -6.86
N GLU A 214 18.45 24.91 -7.63
CA GLU A 214 18.23 24.89 -9.10
C GLU A 214 17.01 24.11 -9.57
N CYS A 215 16.01 23.91 -8.69
CA CYS A 215 14.81 23.10 -8.98
C CYS A 215 13.52 23.94 -9.22
N LEU A 216 13.62 25.24 -9.41
CA LEU A 216 12.45 26.13 -9.58
C LEU A 216 11.53 25.73 -10.77
N LYS A 217 12.12 25.22 -11.86
CA LYS A 217 11.33 24.71 -13.00
C LYS A 217 10.54 23.47 -12.63
N GLY A 218 11.14 22.58 -11.82
CA GLY A 218 10.49 21.40 -11.28
C GLY A 218 9.33 21.79 -10.34
N ALA A 219 9.57 22.73 -9.42
CA ALA A 219 8.52 23.22 -8.52
C ALA A 219 7.32 23.81 -9.29
N LYS A 220 7.59 24.58 -10.36
CA LYS A 220 6.53 25.09 -11.24
C LYS A 220 5.75 23.97 -11.92
N LEU A 221 6.47 22.96 -12.46
CA LEU A 221 5.85 21.82 -13.15
C LEU A 221 4.94 21.03 -12.19
N GLU A 222 5.41 20.76 -10.97
CA GLU A 222 4.62 20.02 -9.96
C GLU A 222 3.38 20.82 -9.53
N CYS A 223 3.50 22.14 -9.36
CA CYS A 223 2.36 23.00 -9.08
C CYS A 223 1.36 23.03 -10.24
N ASP A 224 1.83 23.15 -11.49
CA ASP A 224 0.99 23.12 -12.69
C ASP A 224 0.31 21.74 -12.86
N PHE A 225 0.93 20.68 -12.36
CA PHE A 225 0.40 19.30 -12.41
C PHE A 225 -0.59 18.99 -11.29
N THR A 226 -0.55 19.69 -10.16
CA THR A 226 -1.46 19.46 -9.01
C THR A 226 -2.95 19.52 -9.42
N PRO A 227 -3.46 20.50 -10.19
CA PRO A 227 -4.85 20.50 -10.66
C PRO A 227 -5.17 19.31 -11.58
N VAL A 228 -4.20 18.85 -12.37
CA VAL A 228 -4.38 17.71 -13.28
C VAL A 228 -4.57 16.42 -12.46
N ILE A 229 -3.72 16.18 -11.47
CA ILE A 229 -3.85 15.01 -10.58
C ILE A 229 -5.18 15.06 -9.82
N ALA A 230 -5.52 16.22 -9.25
CA ALA A 230 -6.78 16.41 -8.55
C ALA A 230 -7.98 16.07 -9.46
N TYR A 231 -7.94 16.49 -10.71
CA TYR A 231 -9.00 16.23 -11.69
C TYR A 231 -9.07 14.76 -12.09
N LEU A 232 -7.91 14.09 -12.28
CA LEU A 232 -7.86 12.66 -12.57
C LEU A 232 -8.45 11.81 -11.42
N GLU A 233 -8.14 12.14 -10.18
CA GLU A 233 -8.72 11.48 -9.00
C GLU A 233 -10.23 11.71 -8.90
N TRP A 234 -10.66 12.96 -9.09
CA TRP A 234 -12.07 13.35 -9.05
C TRP A 234 -12.87 12.70 -10.17
N CYS A 235 -12.34 12.65 -11.40
CA CYS A 235 -13.00 11.98 -12.52
C CYS A 235 -13.12 10.48 -12.29
N GLY A 236 -12.07 9.80 -11.84
CA GLY A 236 -12.01 8.35 -11.79
C GLY A 236 -12.17 7.70 -13.17
N ILE A 237 -12.21 6.37 -13.22
CA ILE A 237 -12.38 5.58 -14.44
C ILE A 237 -13.60 4.67 -14.29
N LYS A 238 -14.49 4.68 -15.27
CA LYS A 238 -15.69 3.85 -15.28
C LYS A 238 -15.36 2.38 -15.40
N LEU A 239 -15.97 1.56 -14.55
CA LEU A 239 -15.88 0.11 -14.60
C LEU A 239 -17.17 -0.48 -15.18
N ASP A 240 -17.05 -1.37 -16.16
CA ASP A 240 -18.12 -2.26 -16.60
C ASP A 240 -18.28 -3.37 -15.56
N VAL A 241 -19.23 -3.18 -14.64
CA VAL A 241 -19.46 -4.06 -13.50
C VAL A 241 -19.89 -5.47 -13.95
N GLU A 242 -20.68 -5.57 -15.01
CA GLU A 242 -21.14 -6.85 -15.54
C GLU A 242 -19.97 -7.65 -16.12
N LYS A 243 -19.17 -7.00 -16.98
CA LYS A 243 -17.99 -7.61 -17.57
C LYS A 243 -16.97 -8.02 -16.52
N TRP A 244 -16.75 -7.17 -15.49
CA TRP A 244 -15.89 -7.50 -14.37
C TRP A 244 -16.39 -8.69 -13.56
N THR A 245 -17.70 -8.75 -13.30
CA THR A 245 -18.31 -9.87 -12.58
C THR A 245 -18.14 -11.20 -13.32
N ASN A 246 -18.30 -11.19 -14.64
CA ASN A 246 -18.10 -12.37 -15.47
C ASN A 246 -16.63 -12.81 -15.49
N LYS A 247 -15.70 -11.84 -15.63
CA LYS A 247 -14.27 -12.10 -15.47
C LYS A 247 -13.94 -12.73 -14.11
N MET A 248 -14.46 -12.16 -13.02
CA MET A 248 -14.23 -12.65 -11.67
C MET A 248 -14.68 -14.10 -11.47
N LYS A 249 -15.82 -14.50 -12.06
CA LYS A 249 -16.27 -15.90 -12.05
C LYS A 249 -15.27 -16.80 -12.77
N SER A 250 -14.85 -16.42 -13.96
CA SER A 250 -13.85 -17.17 -14.75
C SER A 250 -12.50 -17.28 -14.03
N ASP A 251 -12.04 -16.20 -13.37
CA ASP A 251 -10.80 -16.21 -12.59
C ASP A 251 -10.90 -17.16 -11.39
N LEU A 252 -12.05 -17.21 -10.72
CA LEU A 252 -12.30 -18.14 -9.62
C LEU A 252 -12.32 -19.60 -10.09
N GLU A 253 -12.94 -19.87 -11.23
CA GLU A 253 -12.93 -21.21 -11.85
C GLU A 253 -11.50 -21.63 -12.19
N ASN A 254 -10.72 -20.75 -12.79
CA ASN A 254 -9.31 -20.99 -13.12
C ASN A 254 -8.46 -21.22 -11.85
N LEU A 255 -8.68 -20.44 -10.79
CA LEU A 255 -8.03 -20.65 -9.49
C LEU A 255 -8.36 -22.01 -8.90
N ASN A 256 -9.64 -22.37 -8.89
CA ASN A 256 -10.09 -23.67 -8.36
C ASN A 256 -9.50 -24.83 -9.16
N LYS A 257 -9.42 -24.70 -10.49
CA LYS A 257 -8.77 -25.67 -11.35
C LYS A 257 -7.28 -25.78 -11.06
N ALA A 258 -6.57 -24.66 -11.00
CA ALA A 258 -5.14 -24.64 -10.70
C ALA A 258 -4.83 -25.19 -9.30
N LYS A 259 -5.71 -24.90 -8.32
CA LYS A 259 -5.61 -25.48 -6.97
C LYS A 259 -5.80 -27.00 -7.03
N LYS A 260 -6.81 -27.47 -7.74
CA LYS A 260 -7.08 -28.91 -7.90
C LYS A 260 -5.90 -29.62 -8.57
N ASP A 261 -5.37 -29.06 -9.66
CA ASP A 261 -4.22 -29.64 -10.39
C ASP A 261 -3.00 -29.78 -9.43
N LEU A 262 -2.78 -28.79 -8.57
CA LEU A 262 -1.69 -28.78 -7.58
C LEU A 262 -1.96 -29.76 -6.41
N ASP A 263 -3.21 -29.84 -5.94
CA ASP A 263 -3.63 -30.78 -4.90
C ASP A 263 -3.51 -32.24 -5.41
N ASP A 264 -3.99 -32.52 -6.62
CA ASP A 264 -3.90 -33.84 -7.26
C ASP A 264 -2.44 -34.23 -7.48
N TRP A 265 -1.58 -33.28 -7.88
CA TRP A 265 -0.15 -33.52 -7.99
C TRP A 265 0.47 -33.88 -6.63
N PHE A 266 0.14 -33.16 -5.56
CA PHE A 266 0.68 -33.40 -4.22
C PHE A 266 0.23 -34.74 -3.62
N ILE A 267 -1.03 -35.14 -3.86
CA ILE A 267 -1.56 -36.45 -3.44
C ILE A 267 -0.78 -37.58 -4.11
N ASN A 268 -0.49 -37.43 -5.41
CA ASN A 268 0.17 -38.45 -6.22
C ASN A 268 1.73 -38.34 -6.20
N LEU A 269 2.29 -37.44 -5.39
CA LEU A 269 3.73 -37.27 -5.27
C LEU A 269 4.39 -38.53 -4.70
N LYS A 270 5.41 -39.02 -5.38
CA LYS A 270 6.12 -40.24 -5.00
C LYS A 270 7.52 -39.91 -4.46
N PRO A 271 8.14 -40.82 -3.68
CA PRO A 271 9.49 -40.63 -3.16
C PRO A 271 10.55 -40.38 -4.24
N GLU A 272 10.36 -40.95 -5.44
CA GLU A 272 11.24 -40.77 -6.60
C GLU A 272 11.19 -39.36 -7.20
N ASP A 273 10.11 -38.61 -6.96
CA ASP A 273 9.92 -37.21 -7.38
C ASP A 273 10.56 -36.23 -6.38
N CYS A 274 10.92 -36.71 -5.20
CA CYS A 274 11.58 -35.94 -4.17
C CYS A 274 13.09 -35.96 -4.37
N SER A 275 13.77 -34.87 -3.99
CA SER A 275 15.21 -34.77 -4.15
C SER A 275 15.91 -35.94 -3.45
N LYS A 276 16.66 -36.67 -4.25
CA LYS A 276 17.76 -37.46 -3.69
C LYS A 276 18.81 -36.44 -3.28
N THR A 277 18.84 -36.07 -2.00
CA THR A 277 19.88 -35.16 -1.47
C THR A 277 21.24 -35.83 -1.65
N THR A 278 21.89 -35.53 -2.77
CA THR A 278 23.23 -36.04 -3.10
C THR A 278 24.31 -35.40 -2.25
N ASP A 279 23.97 -34.42 -1.39
CA ASP A 279 24.93 -33.58 -0.67
C ASP A 279 24.88 -33.68 0.86
N LEU A 280 24.14 -34.61 1.42
CA LEU A 280 24.39 -34.95 2.83
C LEU A 280 25.65 -35.79 2.87
N LYS A 281 26.77 -35.17 3.27
CA LYS A 281 27.98 -35.87 3.65
C LYS A 281 27.57 -37.08 4.50
N SER A 282 27.94 -38.25 4.02
CA SER A 282 27.74 -39.47 4.80
C SER A 282 28.27 -39.23 6.22
N LYS A 283 27.37 -39.24 7.19
CA LYS A 283 27.75 -39.05 8.59
C LYS A 283 28.20 -40.39 9.10
N ILE A 284 29.41 -40.46 9.64
CA ILE A 284 29.82 -41.65 10.39
C ILE A 284 28.84 -41.74 11.56
N CYS A 285 27.97 -42.76 11.57
CA CYS A 285 26.97 -42.89 12.60
C CYS A 285 27.55 -43.53 13.87
N GLU A 286 28.39 -44.52 13.74
CA GLU A 286 29.08 -45.15 14.88
C GLU A 286 30.27 -46.01 14.44
N ARG A 287 31.25 -46.14 15.31
CA ARG A 287 32.36 -47.05 15.21
C ARG A 287 32.08 -48.22 16.16
N ILE A 288 31.86 -49.42 15.62
CA ILE A 288 31.59 -50.61 16.44
C ILE A 288 32.83 -51.49 16.46
N GLU A 289 33.29 -51.83 17.64
CA GLU A 289 34.37 -52.78 17.86
C GLU A 289 33.89 -54.18 17.49
N CYS A 290 34.57 -54.86 16.56
CA CYS A 290 34.27 -56.21 16.11
C CYS A 290 35.43 -57.13 16.40
N HIS A 291 35.24 -58.20 17.19
CA HIS A 291 36.18 -59.32 17.23
C HIS A 291 36.08 -60.16 15.96
N GLU A 292 37.16 -60.59 15.41
CA GLU A 292 37.32 -61.28 14.11
C GLU A 292 36.38 -62.48 13.86
N SER A 293 35.67 -62.98 14.88
CA SER A 293 34.77 -64.12 14.74
C SER A 293 33.29 -63.81 14.61
N HIS A 294 32.87 -62.54 14.70
CA HIS A 294 31.43 -62.17 14.74
C HIS A 294 31.09 -61.02 13.78
N ARG A 295 31.03 -61.30 12.46
CA ARG A 295 30.61 -60.38 11.41
C ARG A 295 29.16 -59.84 11.59
N TYR A 296 28.41 -60.41 12.50
CA TYR A 296 27.04 -59.99 12.82
C TYR A 296 26.80 -60.12 14.35
N SER A 297 27.42 -59.25 15.12
CA SER A 297 27.14 -59.22 16.57
C SER A 297 25.69 -58.79 16.82
N GLN A 298 25.12 -59.20 17.96
CA GLN A 298 23.76 -58.83 18.36
C GLN A 298 23.61 -57.29 18.45
N ASP A 299 24.68 -56.60 18.80
CA ASP A 299 24.74 -55.15 18.89
C ASP A 299 24.66 -54.50 17.51
N PHE A 300 25.31 -55.09 16.50
CA PHE A 300 25.19 -54.67 15.10
C PHE A 300 23.73 -54.76 14.59
N ILE A 301 23.07 -55.90 14.83
CA ILE A 301 21.68 -56.14 14.41
C ILE A 301 20.72 -55.19 15.16
N THR A 302 20.98 -54.93 16.42
CA THR A 302 20.17 -54.04 17.25
C THR A 302 20.30 -52.61 16.78
N LYS A 303 21.50 -52.11 16.49
CA LYS A 303 21.74 -50.76 15.97
C LYS A 303 21.20 -50.58 14.57
N GLN A 304 21.35 -51.61 13.70
CA GLN A 304 20.74 -51.61 12.37
C GLN A 304 19.22 -51.43 12.44
N LYS A 305 18.55 -52.16 13.32
CA LYS A 305 17.10 -52.05 13.53
C LYS A 305 16.71 -50.69 14.09
N GLU A 306 17.49 -50.15 15.00
CA GLU A 306 17.26 -48.81 15.58
C GLU A 306 17.39 -47.73 14.52
N LEU A 307 18.41 -47.76 13.67
CA LEU A 307 18.61 -46.81 12.59
C LEU A 307 17.52 -46.91 11.51
N LEU A 308 17.10 -48.14 11.15
CA LEU A 308 15.97 -48.34 10.21
C LEU A 308 14.66 -47.81 10.79
N THR A 309 14.41 -47.98 12.09
CA THR A 309 13.23 -47.40 12.78
C THR A 309 13.27 -45.88 12.88
N GLN A 310 14.47 -45.30 12.90
CA GLN A 310 14.67 -43.86 12.85
C GLN A 310 14.59 -43.28 11.43
N GLY A 311 14.43 -44.11 10.39
CA GLY A 311 14.23 -43.70 9.00
C GLY A 311 15.51 -43.45 8.23
N TYR A 312 16.60 -44.13 8.57
CA TYR A 312 17.85 -44.11 7.82
C TYR A 312 17.90 -45.27 6.82
N ASP A 313 18.38 -45.00 5.58
CA ASP A 313 18.81 -46.06 4.65
C ASP A 313 20.26 -46.41 4.94
N LEU A 314 20.54 -47.72 4.97
CA LEU A 314 21.86 -48.20 5.28
C LEU A 314 22.59 -48.53 3.97
N GLU A 315 23.41 -47.60 3.48
CA GLU A 315 24.36 -47.87 2.41
C GLU A 315 25.67 -48.35 3.08
N TYR A 316 25.98 -49.66 2.97
CA TYR A 316 27.15 -50.23 3.61
C TYR A 316 28.40 -49.84 2.85
N HIS A 317 29.28 -49.05 3.42
CA HIS A 317 30.68 -49.02 3.13
C HIS A 317 31.42 -49.64 4.34
N ILE A 318 31.75 -50.93 4.24
CA ILE A 318 32.57 -51.60 5.25
C ILE A 318 34.02 -51.17 4.99
N ILE A 319 34.56 -50.32 5.85
CA ILE A 319 35.97 -50.04 5.92
C ILE A 319 36.52 -50.87 7.06
N GLU A 320 37.15 -51.98 6.75
CA GLU A 320 37.83 -52.83 7.73
C GLU A 320 39.14 -52.15 8.14
N HIS A 321 39.17 -51.57 9.32
CA HIS A 321 40.38 -51.14 10.00
C HIS A 321 40.62 -52.07 11.19
N GLY A 322 41.19 -53.25 10.93
CA GLY A 322 41.58 -54.18 11.99
C GLY A 322 40.41 -54.70 12.84
N GLN A 323 40.09 -54.05 13.91
CA GLN A 323 39.06 -54.47 14.86
C GLN A 323 37.77 -53.66 14.85
N TYR A 324 37.58 -52.76 13.83
CA TYR A 324 36.46 -51.86 13.78
C TYR A 324 35.71 -51.91 12.43
N ILE A 325 34.37 -51.84 12.48
CA ILE A 325 33.52 -51.63 11.32
C ILE A 325 32.90 -50.22 11.43
N GLU A 326 33.10 -49.40 10.45
CA GLU A 326 32.47 -48.08 10.35
C GLU A 326 31.24 -48.15 9.46
N PHE A 327 30.11 -47.67 9.98
CA PHE A 327 28.85 -47.57 9.25
C PHE A 327 28.66 -46.16 8.74
N TYR A 328 28.37 -46.07 7.46
CA TYR A 328 27.93 -44.82 6.85
C TYR A 328 26.43 -44.93 6.56
N THR A 329 25.65 -44.07 7.15
CA THR A 329 24.22 -44.02 6.89
C THR A 329 23.89 -42.81 6.05
N ARG A 330 23.09 -43.01 5.00
CA ARG A 330 22.39 -41.93 4.30
C ARG A 330 20.97 -41.84 4.86
N PRO A 331 20.53 -40.73 5.38
CA PRO A 331 19.13 -40.61 5.79
C PRO A 331 18.23 -40.77 4.55
N ILE A 332 17.25 -41.69 4.60
CA ILE A 332 16.12 -41.70 3.65
C ILE A 332 15.21 -40.54 4.04
N LEU A 333 15.67 -39.32 3.85
CA LEU A 333 14.89 -38.11 4.14
C LEU A 333 13.64 -38.01 3.27
N SER A 334 13.71 -38.51 2.01
CA SER A 334 12.63 -38.35 1.06
C SER A 334 11.37 -39.13 1.43
N ASN A 335 11.48 -40.40 1.78
CA ASN A 335 10.29 -41.25 2.00
C ASN A 335 9.57 -40.93 3.31
N VAL A 336 10.31 -40.84 4.42
CA VAL A 336 9.72 -40.55 5.75
C VAL A 336 9.20 -39.11 5.83
N THR A 337 9.92 -38.16 5.20
CA THR A 337 9.50 -36.77 5.18
C THR A 337 8.29 -36.56 4.29
N LEU A 338 8.24 -37.21 3.12
CA LEU A 338 7.07 -37.18 2.25
C LEU A 338 5.84 -37.74 2.96
N GLN A 339 5.94 -38.92 3.56
CA GLN A 339 4.82 -39.53 4.30
C GLN A 339 4.35 -38.65 5.47
N LYS A 340 5.29 -38.03 6.22
CA LYS A 340 4.93 -37.08 7.30
C LYS A 340 4.19 -35.84 6.75
N LEU A 341 4.67 -35.27 5.65
CA LEU A 341 4.02 -34.12 5.03
C LEU A 341 2.65 -34.48 4.43
N GLN A 342 2.54 -35.61 3.73
CA GLN A 342 1.26 -36.07 3.22
C GLN A 342 0.27 -36.36 4.36
N LYS A 343 0.70 -37.05 5.43
CA LYS A 343 -0.14 -37.27 6.62
C LYS A 343 -0.53 -35.97 7.34
N LYS A 344 0.31 -34.96 7.31
CA LYS A 344 0.03 -33.63 7.89
C LYS A 344 -0.98 -32.83 7.08
N TYR A 345 -0.92 -32.91 5.76
CA TYR A 345 -1.67 -32.03 4.86
C TYR A 345 -2.72 -32.75 3.99
N ILE A 346 -2.87 -34.06 4.09
CA ILE A 346 -3.93 -34.82 3.42
C ILE A 346 -4.85 -35.40 4.48
N LEU A 347 -6.10 -34.99 4.45
CA LEU A 347 -7.17 -35.60 5.23
C LEU A 347 -7.89 -36.63 4.37
N ILE A 348 -8.15 -37.79 4.93
CA ILE A 348 -9.13 -38.74 4.37
C ILE A 348 -10.41 -38.48 5.15
N ASP A 349 -11.37 -37.84 4.54
CA ASP A 349 -12.64 -37.55 5.17
C ASP A 349 -13.45 -38.86 5.26
N ASN A 350 -13.63 -39.35 6.49
CA ASN A 350 -14.42 -40.54 6.75
C ASN A 350 -15.88 -40.20 7.11
N GLN A 351 -16.37 -39.03 6.65
CA GLN A 351 -17.77 -38.66 6.86
C GLN A 351 -18.67 -39.53 5.97
N MET A 352 -19.54 -40.26 6.63
CA MET A 352 -20.61 -40.97 5.98
C MET A 352 -21.71 -39.98 5.57
N ASP A 353 -21.85 -39.68 4.30
CA ASP A 353 -23.05 -39.03 3.84
C ASP A 353 -24.17 -40.08 3.86
N LEU A 354 -25.22 -39.83 4.64
CA LEU A 354 -26.36 -40.74 4.81
C LEU A 354 -27.11 -41.04 3.51
N PHE A 355 -26.86 -40.28 2.45
CA PHE A 355 -27.54 -40.40 1.15
C PHE A 355 -26.61 -40.82 0.01
N GLU A 356 -25.29 -40.57 0.07
CA GLU A 356 -24.35 -40.83 -1.03
C GLU A 356 -23.26 -41.87 -0.71
N GLY A 357 -23.20 -42.40 0.52
CA GLY A 357 -22.20 -43.38 0.94
C GLY A 357 -20.90 -42.75 1.44
N TRP A 358 -19.82 -43.56 1.55
CA TRP A 358 -18.51 -43.10 2.06
C TRP A 358 -17.74 -42.36 0.96
N ASP A 359 -17.49 -41.05 1.16
CA ASP A 359 -16.52 -40.32 0.34
C ASP A 359 -15.11 -40.50 0.94
N LEU A 360 -14.30 -41.34 0.29
CA LEU A 360 -12.91 -41.62 0.69
C LEU A 360 -11.90 -40.78 -0.11
N THR A 361 -12.37 -39.73 -0.79
CA THR A 361 -11.46 -38.89 -1.60
C THR A 361 -10.49 -38.14 -0.69
N PRO A 362 -9.16 -38.24 -0.95
CA PRO A 362 -8.17 -37.49 -0.19
C PRO A 362 -8.35 -35.98 -0.39
N LYS A 363 -8.46 -35.24 0.69
CA LYS A 363 -8.58 -33.76 0.65
C LYS A 363 -7.29 -33.11 1.14
N VAL A 364 -6.69 -32.28 0.29
CA VAL A 364 -5.50 -31.49 0.67
C VAL A 364 -5.91 -30.27 1.47
N ILE A 365 -5.40 -30.16 2.70
CA ILE A 365 -5.59 -29.02 3.60
C ILE A 365 -4.41 -28.05 3.60
N LEU A 366 -3.38 -28.32 2.79
CA LEU A 366 -2.24 -27.43 2.61
C LEU A 366 -2.70 -26.10 1.99
N ASN A 367 -2.37 -25.00 2.65
CA ASN A 367 -2.64 -23.68 2.12
C ASN A 367 -1.49 -23.24 1.21
N TRP A 368 -1.67 -23.35 -0.10
CA TRP A 368 -0.69 -22.97 -1.12
C TRP A 368 -0.35 -21.48 -1.16
N SER A 369 -1.16 -20.63 -0.51
CA SER A 369 -0.84 -19.20 -0.32
C SER A 369 0.03 -18.94 0.92
N SER A 370 0.23 -19.95 1.78
CA SER A 370 1.08 -19.84 2.97
C SER A 370 2.52 -20.16 2.66
N SER A 371 3.38 -19.16 2.57
CA SER A 371 4.82 -19.34 2.34
C SER A 371 5.45 -20.36 3.32
N LYS A 372 5.04 -20.33 4.59
CA LYS A 372 5.51 -21.26 5.61
C LYS A 372 5.27 -22.73 5.24
N GLN A 373 4.05 -23.04 4.75
CA GLN A 373 3.69 -24.42 4.40
C GLN A 373 4.34 -24.85 3.08
N VAL A 374 4.41 -23.92 2.11
CA VAL A 374 5.04 -24.20 0.81
C VAL A 374 6.55 -24.39 0.93
N ILE A 375 7.23 -23.72 1.87
CA ILE A 375 8.65 -23.94 2.15
C ILE A 375 8.92 -25.41 2.52
N GLU A 376 8.04 -26.05 3.30
CA GLU A 376 8.19 -27.45 3.68
C GLU A 376 8.17 -28.37 2.43
N VAL A 377 7.26 -28.08 1.49
CA VAL A 377 7.15 -28.83 0.23
C VAL A 377 8.37 -28.54 -0.67
N ALA A 378 8.74 -27.27 -0.82
CA ALA A 378 9.89 -26.88 -1.64
C ALA A 378 11.20 -27.54 -1.16
N LYS A 379 11.43 -27.58 0.16
CA LYS A 379 12.58 -28.28 0.76
C LYS A 379 12.56 -29.78 0.48
N LEU A 380 11.38 -30.41 0.57
CA LEU A 380 11.22 -31.84 0.25
C LEU A 380 11.60 -32.12 -1.23
N LEU A 381 11.24 -31.22 -2.13
CA LEU A 381 11.57 -31.32 -3.57
C LEU A 381 13.03 -31.00 -3.89
N GLY A 382 13.81 -30.49 -2.94
CA GLY A 382 15.23 -30.17 -3.09
C GLY A 382 15.54 -28.74 -3.45
N PHE A 383 14.57 -27.83 -3.41
CA PHE A 383 14.83 -26.41 -3.60
C PHE A 383 15.58 -25.81 -2.42
N ASN A 384 16.59 -25.01 -2.70
CA ASN A 384 17.18 -24.13 -1.70
C ASN A 384 16.24 -22.95 -1.46
N THR A 385 15.65 -22.86 -0.28
CA THR A 385 14.74 -21.79 0.10
C THR A 385 15.43 -20.68 0.89
N VAL A 386 16.70 -20.87 1.30
CA VAL A 386 17.45 -19.89 2.10
C VAL A 386 17.95 -18.77 1.23
N VAL A 387 17.58 -17.53 1.59
CA VAL A 387 18.03 -16.31 0.93
C VAL A 387 18.44 -15.29 1.97
N GLN A 388 19.51 -14.53 1.67
CA GLN A 388 19.97 -13.46 2.55
C GLN A 388 19.07 -12.24 2.41
N ASP A 389 18.57 -11.72 3.52
CA ASP A 389 17.83 -10.46 3.55
C ASP A 389 18.78 -9.29 3.31
N LYS A 390 18.49 -8.50 2.28
CA LYS A 390 19.34 -7.37 1.89
C LYS A 390 19.40 -6.22 2.92
N LYS A 391 18.42 -6.15 3.83
CA LYS A 391 18.36 -5.08 4.83
C LYS A 391 19.03 -5.48 6.14
N THR A 392 18.81 -6.72 6.59
CA THR A 392 19.32 -7.22 7.88
C THR A 392 20.60 -8.04 7.73
N GLY A 393 20.89 -8.54 6.52
CA GLY A 393 21.99 -9.47 6.29
C GLY A 393 21.72 -10.90 6.81
N GLU A 394 20.58 -11.15 7.41
CA GLU A 394 20.21 -12.44 7.98
C GLU A 394 19.66 -13.40 6.93
N ASP A 395 19.90 -14.68 7.14
CA ASP A 395 19.34 -15.75 6.32
C ASP A 395 17.88 -15.99 6.67
N LYS A 396 17.01 -16.03 5.64
CA LYS A 396 15.59 -16.36 5.79
C LYS A 396 15.11 -17.28 4.68
N ASP A 397 14.11 -18.11 5.00
CA ASP A 397 13.44 -18.95 4.00
C ASP A 397 12.52 -18.10 3.10
N SER A 398 12.53 -18.37 1.78
CA SER A 398 11.72 -17.69 0.79
C SER A 398 11.31 -18.61 -0.35
N VAL A 399 10.03 -18.52 -0.76
CA VAL A 399 9.48 -19.19 -1.95
C VAL A 399 9.10 -18.19 -3.04
N LEU A 400 9.73 -17.01 -3.05
CA LEU A 400 9.50 -16.02 -4.08
C LEU A 400 9.91 -16.54 -5.46
N GLU A 401 9.12 -16.21 -6.46
CA GLU A 401 9.25 -16.67 -7.83
C GLU A 401 10.67 -16.54 -8.39
N LYS A 402 11.32 -15.39 -8.19
CA LYS A 402 12.67 -15.14 -8.68
C LYS A 402 13.73 -16.10 -8.14
N TYR A 403 13.54 -16.60 -6.89
CA TYR A 403 14.49 -17.53 -6.27
C TYR A 403 14.20 -18.97 -6.67
N LEU A 404 12.92 -19.39 -6.72
CA LEU A 404 12.58 -20.75 -7.10
C LEU A 404 12.81 -20.98 -8.61
N LYS A 405 12.42 -20.03 -9.47
CA LYS A 405 12.65 -20.14 -10.92
C LYS A 405 14.14 -20.11 -11.32
N SER A 406 15.02 -19.53 -10.50
CA SER A 406 16.46 -19.63 -10.74
C SER A 406 17.02 -21.04 -10.57
N GLN A 407 16.27 -21.95 -9.94
CA GLN A 407 16.59 -23.35 -9.69
C GLN A 407 15.81 -24.30 -10.62
N LYS A 408 15.48 -23.83 -11.83
CA LYS A 408 14.82 -24.63 -12.87
C LYS A 408 15.60 -25.92 -13.13
N GLY A 409 14.87 -27.04 -13.34
CA GLY A 409 15.46 -28.37 -13.52
C GLY A 409 15.44 -29.24 -12.25
N ILE A 410 15.14 -28.68 -11.06
CA ILE A 410 14.97 -29.48 -9.82
C ILE A 410 13.61 -30.19 -9.85
N ASN A 411 12.51 -29.45 -9.99
CA ASN A 411 11.16 -29.98 -10.18
C ASN A 411 10.31 -28.94 -10.95
N ASP A 412 10.45 -28.93 -12.26
CA ASP A 412 9.79 -27.96 -13.14
C ASP A 412 8.27 -28.09 -13.09
N LYS A 413 7.75 -29.31 -12.92
CA LYS A 413 6.30 -29.54 -12.80
C LYS A 413 5.69 -28.84 -11.58
N PHE A 414 6.39 -28.87 -10.44
CA PHE A 414 5.97 -28.11 -9.25
C PHE A 414 5.99 -26.61 -9.54
N LEU A 415 7.06 -26.09 -10.13
CA LEU A 415 7.18 -24.68 -10.45
C LEU A 415 6.02 -24.19 -11.32
N ASP A 416 5.69 -24.93 -12.39
CA ASP A 416 4.62 -24.59 -13.31
C ASP A 416 3.25 -24.60 -12.63
N LEU A 417 2.95 -25.63 -11.84
CA LEU A 417 1.67 -25.73 -11.13
C LEU A 417 1.55 -24.66 -10.03
N TYR A 418 2.61 -24.49 -9.24
CA TYR A 418 2.61 -23.57 -8.11
C TYR A 418 2.50 -22.11 -8.55
N PHE A 419 3.29 -21.70 -9.55
CA PHE A 419 3.24 -20.31 -10.01
C PHE A 419 1.97 -20.01 -10.81
N LYS A 420 1.41 -20.98 -11.52
CA LYS A 420 0.08 -20.84 -12.13
C LYS A 420 -1.01 -20.63 -11.07
N TYR A 421 -0.98 -21.39 -9.99
CA TYR A 421 -1.86 -21.16 -8.84
C TYR A 421 -1.65 -19.78 -8.22
N GLN A 422 -0.40 -19.37 -7.97
CA GLN A 422 -0.08 -18.07 -7.38
C GLN A 422 -0.57 -16.90 -8.26
N GLU A 423 -0.46 -17.00 -9.57
CA GLU A 423 -0.95 -16.02 -10.52
C GLU A 423 -2.47 -15.83 -10.36
N TYR A 424 -3.25 -16.90 -10.42
CA TYR A 424 -4.71 -16.80 -10.23
C TYR A 424 -5.09 -16.40 -8.81
N ALA A 425 -4.40 -16.88 -7.80
CA ALA A 425 -4.66 -16.50 -6.41
C ALA A 425 -4.44 -14.99 -6.19
N LYS A 426 -3.40 -14.41 -6.79
CA LYS A 426 -3.15 -12.97 -6.78
C LYS A 426 -4.25 -12.20 -7.50
N VAL A 427 -4.67 -12.65 -8.67
CA VAL A 427 -5.74 -12.00 -9.45
C VAL A 427 -7.05 -12.00 -8.66
N VAL A 428 -7.46 -13.15 -8.14
CA VAL A 428 -8.72 -13.28 -7.38
C VAL A 428 -8.69 -12.47 -6.08
N SER A 429 -7.56 -12.47 -5.34
CA SER A 429 -7.46 -11.75 -4.07
C SER A 429 -7.37 -10.24 -4.24
N SER A 430 -6.62 -9.76 -5.26
CA SER A 430 -6.35 -8.33 -5.44
C SER A 430 -7.33 -7.65 -6.38
N PHE A 431 -7.86 -8.37 -7.37
CA PHE A 431 -8.68 -7.84 -8.45
C PHE A 431 -10.04 -8.54 -8.60
N GLY A 432 -10.49 -9.25 -7.57
CA GLY A 432 -11.82 -9.85 -7.50
C GLY A 432 -12.86 -8.89 -6.92
N GLN A 433 -13.53 -9.31 -5.85
CA GLN A 433 -14.55 -8.52 -5.15
C GLN A 433 -14.00 -7.18 -4.65
N ALA A 434 -12.72 -7.10 -4.28
CA ALA A 434 -12.07 -5.88 -3.85
C ALA A 434 -12.23 -4.75 -4.88
N GLN A 435 -12.10 -5.04 -6.19
CA GLN A 435 -12.29 -4.04 -7.24
C GLN A 435 -13.73 -3.54 -7.32
N LEU A 436 -14.72 -4.43 -7.16
CA LEU A 436 -16.14 -4.03 -7.12
C LEU A 436 -16.45 -3.18 -5.88
N ASN A 437 -15.76 -3.43 -4.77
CA ASN A 437 -15.92 -2.63 -3.56
C ASN A 437 -15.42 -1.18 -3.76
N MET A 438 -14.46 -0.96 -4.67
CA MET A 438 -13.93 0.36 -5.00
C MET A 438 -14.80 1.16 -5.98
N VAL A 439 -15.82 0.55 -6.61
CA VAL A 439 -16.73 1.28 -7.50
C VAL A 439 -17.62 2.19 -6.67
N HIS A 440 -17.53 3.48 -6.93
CA HIS A 440 -18.31 4.49 -6.25
C HIS A 440 -19.76 4.50 -6.79
N PRO A 441 -20.80 4.34 -5.94
CA PRO A 441 -22.19 4.16 -6.42
C PRO A 441 -22.75 5.40 -7.11
N ASN A 442 -22.35 6.63 -6.71
CA ASN A 442 -22.85 7.86 -7.31
C ASN A 442 -22.25 8.15 -8.69
N THR A 443 -21.00 7.69 -8.94
CA THR A 443 -20.29 7.97 -10.20
C THR A 443 -20.22 6.76 -11.13
N GLY A 444 -20.38 5.54 -10.62
CA GLY A 444 -20.14 4.29 -11.34
C GLY A 444 -18.66 4.07 -11.70
N ARG A 445 -17.75 4.80 -11.04
CA ARG A 445 -16.33 4.84 -11.36
C ARG A 445 -15.46 4.37 -10.19
N CYS A 446 -14.28 3.88 -10.51
CA CYS A 446 -13.22 3.64 -9.55
C CYS A 446 -12.38 4.91 -9.43
N HIS A 447 -12.22 5.39 -8.21
CA HIS A 447 -11.38 6.53 -7.89
C HIS A 447 -10.08 6.04 -7.26
N THR A 448 -8.99 6.75 -7.51
CA THR A 448 -7.67 6.46 -6.96
C THR A 448 -7.19 7.61 -6.08
N SER A 449 -6.04 7.41 -5.44
CA SER A 449 -5.26 8.47 -4.82
C SER A 449 -3.86 8.45 -5.42
N TYR A 450 -3.46 9.53 -6.07
CA TYR A 450 -2.12 9.69 -6.62
C TYR A 450 -1.23 10.48 -5.66
N LYS A 451 0.03 10.08 -5.57
CA LYS A 451 1.09 10.87 -4.95
C LYS A 451 2.03 11.32 -6.06
N ALA A 452 2.10 12.62 -6.34
CA ALA A 452 2.89 13.19 -7.43
C ALA A 452 4.36 12.77 -7.35
N LEU A 453 4.97 12.92 -6.18
CA LEU A 453 6.36 12.55 -5.89
C LEU A 453 6.41 11.29 -5.01
N GLY A 454 5.62 10.26 -5.35
CA GLY A 454 5.44 9.07 -4.52
C GLY A 454 6.61 8.10 -4.49
N ALA A 455 7.55 8.20 -5.42
CA ALA A 455 8.76 7.39 -5.48
C ALA A 455 10.00 8.27 -5.32
N ALA A 456 11.09 7.71 -4.76
CA ALA A 456 12.37 8.40 -4.63
C ALA A 456 12.98 8.89 -5.96
N SER A 457 12.54 8.30 -7.08
CA SER A 457 12.90 8.74 -8.44
C SER A 457 12.09 9.91 -8.97
N GLY A 458 11.17 10.49 -8.19
CA GLY A 458 10.23 11.52 -8.62
C GLY A 458 9.04 11.01 -9.46
N ARG A 459 8.89 9.69 -9.62
CA ARG A 459 7.72 9.12 -10.31
C ARG A 459 6.48 9.20 -9.42
N MET A 460 5.35 9.47 -10.06
CA MET A 460 4.04 9.38 -9.43
C MET A 460 3.74 7.93 -9.01
N SER A 461 3.17 7.74 -7.82
CA SER A 461 2.59 6.47 -7.38
C SER A 461 1.07 6.56 -7.31
N CYS A 462 0.42 5.40 -7.42
CA CYS A 462 -1.03 5.26 -7.49
C CYS A 462 -1.54 4.32 -6.40
N GLY A 463 -2.68 4.65 -5.82
CA GLY A 463 -3.31 3.91 -4.75
C GLY A 463 -2.88 4.40 -3.36
N SER A 464 -3.60 3.96 -2.36
CA SER A 464 -3.34 4.30 -0.96
C SER A 464 -3.48 3.06 -0.08
N SER A 465 -2.62 2.94 0.94
CA SER A 465 -2.79 1.96 2.02
C SER A 465 -3.91 2.34 3.00
N GLN A 466 -4.32 3.62 2.97
CA GLN A 466 -5.43 4.09 3.80
C GLN A 466 -6.77 3.61 3.22
N PRO A 467 -7.70 3.18 4.07
CA PRO A 467 -9.03 2.80 3.62
C PRO A 467 -9.85 4.02 3.19
N ASN A 468 -10.75 3.84 2.22
CA ASN A 468 -11.76 4.84 1.88
C ASN A 468 -12.97 4.70 2.81
N THR A 469 -12.93 5.42 3.93
CA THR A 469 -13.93 5.30 5.00
C THR A 469 -15.32 5.78 4.60
N ASP A 470 -15.41 6.83 3.80
CA ASP A 470 -16.68 7.43 3.39
C ASP A 470 -17.39 6.54 2.36
N LEU A 471 -16.65 6.01 1.40
CA LEU A 471 -17.17 5.04 0.45
C LEU A 471 -17.60 3.74 1.15
N ALA A 472 -16.83 3.26 2.14
CA ALA A 472 -17.18 2.07 2.92
C ALA A 472 -18.48 2.26 3.69
N LYS A 473 -18.67 3.43 4.35
CA LYS A 473 -19.92 3.80 5.03
C LYS A 473 -21.09 3.85 4.05
N LEU A 474 -20.91 4.51 2.89
CA LEU A 474 -21.94 4.61 1.85
C LEU A 474 -22.39 3.24 1.35
N LYS A 475 -21.44 2.33 1.13
CA LYS A 475 -21.70 0.96 0.65
C LYS A 475 -22.12 -0.01 1.77
N LYS A 476 -22.03 0.39 3.04
CA LYS A 476 -22.27 -0.45 4.22
C LYS A 476 -21.42 -1.73 4.23
N ILE A 477 -20.15 -1.59 3.88
CA ILE A 477 -19.16 -2.68 3.90
C ILE A 477 -18.07 -2.38 4.93
N PRO A 478 -17.32 -3.41 5.40
CA PRO A 478 -16.20 -3.20 6.30
C PRO A 478 -15.17 -2.24 5.71
N THR A 479 -14.70 -1.29 6.49
CA THR A 479 -13.76 -0.25 6.04
C THR A 479 -12.48 -0.85 5.46
N LYS A 480 -11.99 -1.95 6.01
CA LYS A 480 -10.80 -2.68 5.50
C LYS A 480 -10.98 -3.27 4.09
N GLU A 481 -12.22 -3.43 3.62
CA GLU A 481 -12.55 -3.97 2.31
C GLU A 481 -12.74 -2.90 1.23
N CYS A 482 -12.61 -1.61 1.61
CA CYS A 482 -12.77 -0.50 0.71
C CYS A 482 -11.51 0.38 0.73
N THR A 483 -10.76 0.34 -0.35
CA THR A 483 -9.52 1.11 -0.53
C THR A 483 -9.60 1.95 -1.81
N TYR A 484 -8.52 2.64 -2.14
CA TYR A 484 -8.40 3.35 -3.41
C TYR A 484 -7.84 2.44 -4.50
N CYS A 485 -8.39 2.50 -5.71
CA CYS A 485 -7.95 1.69 -6.83
C CYS A 485 -6.50 2.00 -7.22
N ASN A 486 -5.66 0.97 -7.34
CA ASN A 486 -4.30 1.13 -7.84
C ASN A 486 -4.22 0.77 -9.33
N PHE A 487 -4.44 1.76 -10.19
CA PHE A 487 -4.40 1.57 -11.65
C PHE A 487 -3.03 1.17 -12.20
N GLN A 488 -1.94 1.47 -11.49
CA GLN A 488 -0.58 1.08 -11.90
C GLN A 488 -0.28 -0.42 -11.68
N GLN A 489 -1.07 -1.09 -10.84
CA GLN A 489 -0.91 -2.52 -10.54
C GLN A 489 -1.94 -3.42 -11.23
N LEU A 490 -2.82 -2.85 -12.04
CA LEU A 490 -3.78 -3.65 -12.81
C LEU A 490 -3.04 -4.63 -13.72
N PRO A 491 -3.51 -5.89 -13.83
CA PRO A 491 -2.98 -6.84 -14.79
C PRO A 491 -2.96 -6.27 -16.20
N SER A 492 -1.96 -6.66 -16.97
CA SER A 492 -1.78 -6.17 -18.35
C SER A 492 -2.62 -6.90 -19.38
N ASP A 493 -3.36 -7.96 -18.97
CA ASP A 493 -4.20 -8.73 -19.87
C ASP A 493 -5.37 -7.90 -20.43
N GLU A 494 -5.75 -8.23 -21.66
CA GLU A 494 -6.77 -7.52 -22.41
C GLU A 494 -8.15 -7.61 -21.72
N ILE A 495 -8.48 -8.75 -21.11
CA ILE A 495 -9.77 -8.96 -20.46
C ILE A 495 -9.94 -8.00 -19.29
N THR A 496 -8.95 -7.94 -18.40
CA THR A 496 -8.94 -7.02 -17.25
C THR A 496 -9.03 -5.56 -17.70
N ARG A 497 -8.17 -5.14 -18.65
CA ARG A 497 -8.15 -3.75 -19.12
C ARG A 497 -9.41 -3.34 -19.85
N SER A 498 -10.03 -4.25 -20.62
CA SER A 498 -11.27 -3.97 -21.35
C SER A 498 -12.51 -3.83 -20.46
N CYS A 499 -12.40 -4.13 -19.15
CA CYS A 499 -13.45 -3.82 -18.19
C CYS A 499 -13.49 -2.34 -17.79
N PHE A 500 -12.40 -1.60 -18.00
CA PHE A 500 -12.39 -0.14 -17.83
C PHE A 500 -12.81 0.51 -19.13
N ILE A 501 -13.91 1.25 -19.10
CA ILE A 501 -14.59 1.77 -20.29
C ILE A 501 -14.71 3.29 -20.25
N ALA A 502 -14.72 3.91 -21.43
CA ALA A 502 -15.09 5.30 -21.56
C ALA A 502 -16.62 5.48 -21.43
N GLU A 503 -17.07 6.67 -21.07
CA GLU A 503 -18.50 7.00 -21.12
C GLU A 503 -19.04 6.91 -22.55
N LYS A 504 -20.35 6.65 -22.65
CA LYS A 504 -21.02 6.57 -23.97
C LYS A 504 -20.75 7.83 -24.79
N GLY A 505 -20.24 7.62 -26.00
CA GLY A 505 -19.87 8.68 -26.92
C GLY A 505 -18.43 9.21 -26.76
N ASN A 506 -17.66 8.70 -25.81
CA ASN A 506 -16.26 9.02 -25.59
C ASN A 506 -15.34 7.83 -25.92
N LEU A 507 -14.06 8.11 -26.11
CA LEU A 507 -13.02 7.11 -26.34
C LEU A 507 -11.87 7.33 -25.37
N PHE A 508 -11.17 6.25 -24.99
CA PHE A 508 -9.86 6.38 -24.36
C PHE A 508 -8.82 6.76 -25.40
N CYS A 509 -7.97 7.71 -25.05
CA CYS A 509 -6.78 8.03 -25.79
C CYS A 509 -5.57 7.62 -24.97
N SER A 510 -4.68 6.81 -25.54
CA SER A 510 -3.40 6.44 -24.92
C SER A 510 -2.29 7.11 -25.72
N CYS A 511 -1.47 7.92 -25.05
CA CYS A 511 -0.30 8.56 -25.62
C CYS A 511 0.94 8.16 -24.83
N ASP A 512 1.98 7.73 -25.53
CA ASP A 512 3.28 7.42 -24.94
C ASP A 512 4.37 8.16 -25.69
N PHE A 513 5.39 8.62 -24.97
CA PHE A 513 6.55 9.22 -25.61
C PHE A 513 7.48 8.13 -26.11
N SER A 514 7.80 8.13 -27.40
CA SER A 514 8.88 7.31 -27.92
C SER A 514 10.22 7.85 -27.41
N ALA A 515 11.03 6.97 -26.84
CA ALA A 515 12.39 7.29 -26.41
C ALA A 515 13.33 7.50 -27.60
#